data_13a52c3116b90af3d87c046e0145eafc
#
_entry.id   13a52c3116b90af3d87c046e0145eafc
#
_cell.length_a   1.000
_cell.length_b   1.000
_cell.length_c   1.000
_cell.angle_alpha   90.00
_cell.angle_beta   90.00
_cell.angle_gamma   90.00
#
_symmetry.space_group_name_H-M   'P 1'
#
loop_
_entity.id
_entity.type
_entity.pdbx_description
1 polymer ?
#
loop_
_entity_poly.entity_id
_entity_poly.type
_entity_poly.pdbx_seq_one_letter_code
_entity_poly.pdbx_strand_id
1 'polypeptide(L)'
;MSQFEIIFVRHGEAESSFGNHPDPALSKNGVEQSLKLIDHDQLQSLEDFIFISSPKLRAIETAKPIAKKFNKEIKIDETFIEIPTENIEMDQKQNWLKQLVQKEKKQLPSNIKLWEKNIYEKIKGFRQNTIIFSHFMVINSILSTLSNHNHLLYFYPGYSSVTKIINIDGKLNHFLCEGSKKTLINL
;
A
#
# COMPACT_ATOMS: atom_id res chain seq x y z
N MET A 1 22.64 -1.35 -16.66
CA MET A 1 21.18 -1.38 -16.35
C MET A 1 21.03 -1.24 -14.85
N SER A 2 20.34 -0.19 -14.42
CA SER A 2 20.02 -0.02 -13.00
C SER A 2 18.73 -0.77 -12.68
N GLN A 3 18.79 -1.66 -11.69
CA GLN A 3 17.65 -2.44 -11.24
C GLN A 3 17.45 -2.20 -9.75
N PHE A 4 16.21 -1.92 -9.34
CA PHE A 4 15.83 -1.69 -7.96
C PHE A 4 14.59 -2.49 -7.62
N GLU A 5 14.57 -3.04 -6.41
CA GLU A 5 13.41 -3.72 -5.84
C GLU A 5 12.58 -2.73 -5.02
N ILE A 6 11.27 -2.77 -5.24
CA ILE A 6 10.29 -1.97 -4.50
C ILE A 6 9.30 -2.94 -3.85
N ILE A 7 9.26 -2.95 -2.53
CA ILE A 7 8.39 -3.81 -1.75
C ILE A 7 7.27 -2.97 -1.17
N PHE A 8 6.02 -3.35 -1.41
CA PHE A 8 4.87 -2.82 -0.69
C PHE A 8 4.41 -3.81 0.36
N VAL A 9 4.18 -3.32 1.57
CA VAL A 9 3.55 -4.07 2.65
C VAL A 9 2.24 -3.37 3.00
N ARG A 10 1.11 -4.07 2.86
CA ARG A 10 -0.16 -3.56 3.37
C ARG A 10 -0.12 -3.54 4.89
N HIS A 11 -0.64 -2.48 5.51
CA HIS A 11 -0.76 -2.41 6.98
C HIS A 11 -1.51 -3.61 7.54
N GLY A 12 -1.22 -3.99 8.79
CA GLY A 12 -1.96 -4.98 9.57
C GLY A 12 -3.42 -4.55 9.80
N GLU A 13 -4.21 -5.44 10.38
CA GLU A 13 -5.60 -5.13 10.70
C GLU A 13 -5.69 -3.91 11.62
N ALA A 14 -6.55 -2.95 11.28
CA ALA A 14 -6.80 -1.77 12.09
C ALA A 14 -7.95 -2.01 13.07
N GLU A 15 -7.96 -1.28 14.21
CA GLU A 15 -9.03 -1.34 15.22
C GLU A 15 -10.41 -0.96 14.67
N SER A 16 -10.43 -0.15 13.60
CA SER A 16 -11.66 0.32 12.97
C SER A 16 -11.61 0.14 11.47
N SER A 17 -12.77 -0.18 10.87
CA SER A 17 -12.93 -0.26 9.42
C SER A 17 -12.77 1.11 8.76
N PHE A 18 -12.47 1.10 7.47
CA PHE A 18 -12.41 2.31 6.65
C PHE A 18 -13.71 3.13 6.76
N GLY A 19 -13.58 4.41 7.07
CA GLY A 19 -14.71 5.34 7.23
C GLY A 19 -15.28 5.44 8.65
N ASN A 20 -14.86 4.60 9.61
CA ASN A 20 -15.37 4.65 11.00
C ASN A 20 -14.46 5.42 11.95
N HIS A 21 -13.22 5.64 11.59
CA HIS A 21 -12.24 6.40 12.37
C HIS A 21 -11.25 7.10 11.41
N PRO A 22 -10.82 8.33 11.67
CA PRO A 22 -9.96 9.08 10.75
C PRO A 22 -8.56 8.49 10.62
N ASP A 23 -8.00 7.94 11.70
CA ASP A 23 -6.67 7.32 11.73
C ASP A 23 -6.57 6.24 12.83
N PRO A 24 -7.18 5.06 12.62
CA PRO A 24 -7.13 3.98 13.61
C PRO A 24 -5.74 3.38 13.74
N ALA A 25 -5.38 3.00 14.95
CA ALA A 25 -4.22 2.16 15.26
C ALA A 25 -4.41 0.73 14.75
N LEU A 26 -3.39 -0.11 14.88
CA LEU A 26 -3.51 -1.55 14.68
C LEU A 26 -4.39 -2.17 15.77
N SER A 27 -5.25 -3.12 15.39
CA SER A 27 -5.90 -4.03 16.33
C SER A 27 -4.87 -4.94 17.00
N LYS A 28 -5.27 -5.68 18.04
CA LYS A 28 -4.42 -6.72 18.65
C LYS A 28 -3.92 -7.72 17.59
N ASN A 29 -4.82 -8.17 16.72
CA ASN A 29 -4.47 -9.05 15.60
C ASN A 29 -3.52 -8.36 14.62
N GLY A 30 -3.73 -7.08 14.32
CA GLY A 30 -2.84 -6.29 13.47
C GLY A 30 -1.42 -6.16 14.03
N VAL A 31 -1.30 -6.01 15.34
CA VAL A 31 0.02 -6.03 16.02
C VAL A 31 0.71 -7.38 15.84
N GLU A 32 0.00 -8.50 16.04
CA GLU A 32 0.54 -9.83 15.80
C GLU A 32 0.94 -10.06 14.35
N GLN A 33 0.14 -9.57 13.40
CA GLN A 33 0.46 -9.61 11.97
C GLN A 33 1.73 -8.82 11.66
N SER A 34 1.91 -7.64 12.27
CA SER A 34 3.11 -6.82 12.07
C SER A 34 4.38 -7.49 12.64
N LEU A 35 4.26 -8.18 13.77
CA LEU A 35 5.37 -8.95 14.35
C LEU A 35 5.80 -10.13 13.47
N LYS A 36 4.86 -10.81 12.82
CA LYS A 36 5.14 -11.91 11.90
C LYS A 36 5.96 -11.48 10.66
N LEU A 37 5.96 -10.19 10.31
CA LEU A 37 6.81 -9.69 9.23
C LEU A 37 8.31 -9.87 9.51
N ILE A 38 8.70 -9.97 10.78
CA ILE A 38 10.11 -10.18 11.20
C ILE A 38 10.64 -11.49 10.60
N ASP A 39 9.82 -12.53 10.55
CA ASP A 39 10.19 -13.87 10.07
C ASP A 39 9.65 -14.16 8.66
N HIS A 40 9.13 -13.15 7.98
CA HIS A 40 8.56 -13.31 6.64
C HIS A 40 9.67 -13.57 5.61
N ASP A 41 9.58 -14.68 4.87
CA ASP A 41 10.64 -15.15 3.93
C ASP A 41 11.07 -14.07 2.91
N GLN A 42 10.13 -13.24 2.46
CA GLN A 42 10.39 -12.20 1.47
C GLN A 42 11.06 -10.94 2.06
N LEU A 43 11.25 -10.86 3.38
CA LEU A 43 11.73 -9.68 4.10
C LEU A 43 13.00 -9.98 4.93
N GLN A 44 13.79 -10.97 4.54
CA GLN A 44 14.98 -11.38 5.32
C GLN A 44 16.27 -10.62 4.97
N SER A 45 16.29 -9.85 3.87
CA SER A 45 17.50 -9.14 3.38
C SER A 45 17.14 -7.70 3.00
N LEU A 46 16.96 -6.84 4.01
CA LEU A 46 16.57 -5.45 3.83
C LEU A 46 17.62 -4.43 4.29
N GLU A 47 18.88 -4.87 4.44
CA GLU A 47 19.99 -4.03 4.91
C GLU A 47 20.21 -2.81 4.01
N ASP A 48 20.04 -2.97 2.69
CA ASP A 48 20.26 -1.93 1.69
C ASP A 48 18.96 -1.21 1.29
N PHE A 49 17.84 -1.47 1.98
CA PHE A 49 16.56 -0.84 1.67
C PHE A 49 16.36 0.47 2.42
N ILE A 50 15.72 1.43 1.74
CA ILE A 50 15.09 2.58 2.38
C ILE A 50 13.71 2.16 2.88
N PHE A 51 13.37 2.57 4.11
CA PHE A 51 12.09 2.31 4.73
C PHE A 51 11.21 3.55 4.64
N ILE A 52 10.06 3.42 3.99
CA ILE A 52 9.06 4.47 3.83
C ILE A 52 7.73 3.99 4.42
N SER A 53 6.99 4.89 5.05
CA SER A 53 5.62 4.63 5.49
C SER A 53 4.68 5.75 5.07
N SER A 54 3.45 5.38 4.76
CA SER A 54 2.31 6.30 4.81
C SER A 54 2.27 7.00 6.18
N PRO A 55 1.78 8.25 6.28
CA PRO A 55 1.62 8.95 7.55
C PRO A 55 0.57 8.32 8.49
N LYS A 56 -0.26 7.40 8.02
CA LYS A 56 -1.31 6.76 8.82
C LYS A 56 -0.74 5.84 9.88
N LEU A 57 -1.26 5.98 11.13
CA LEU A 57 -0.75 5.30 12.30
C LEU A 57 -0.60 3.79 12.10
N ARG A 58 -1.62 3.11 11.56
CA ARG A 58 -1.59 1.67 11.28
C ARG A 58 -0.45 1.24 10.33
N ALA A 59 -0.07 2.09 9.37
CA ALA A 59 1.04 1.79 8.47
C ALA A 59 2.39 1.95 9.19
N ILE A 60 2.54 3.01 9.98
CA ILE A 60 3.74 3.26 10.79
C ILE A 60 3.93 2.13 11.81
N GLU A 61 2.87 1.72 12.49
CA GLU A 61 2.92 0.63 13.47
C GLU A 61 3.27 -0.70 12.82
N THR A 62 2.78 -0.97 11.61
CA THR A 62 3.16 -2.16 10.85
C THR A 62 4.64 -2.15 10.50
N ALA A 63 5.22 -0.99 10.21
CA ALA A 63 6.63 -0.86 9.84
C ALA A 63 7.60 -1.04 11.02
N LYS A 64 7.20 -0.64 12.23
CA LYS A 64 8.08 -0.56 13.41
C LYS A 64 8.85 -1.86 13.72
N PRO A 65 8.22 -3.06 13.78
CA PRO A 65 8.93 -4.28 14.14
C PRO A 65 10.07 -4.61 13.17
N ILE A 66 9.81 -4.51 11.88
CA ILE A 66 10.80 -4.85 10.86
C ILE A 66 11.88 -3.76 10.72
N ALA A 67 11.51 -2.49 10.87
CA ALA A 67 12.46 -1.39 10.91
C ALA A 67 13.44 -1.54 12.09
N LYS A 68 12.94 -1.96 13.25
CA LYS A 68 13.76 -2.27 14.42
C LYS A 68 14.74 -3.43 14.15
N LYS A 69 14.26 -4.52 13.50
CA LYS A 69 15.12 -5.68 13.14
C LYS A 69 16.33 -5.24 12.32
N PHE A 70 16.15 -4.35 11.36
CA PHE A 70 17.20 -3.89 10.44
C PHE A 70 17.88 -2.58 10.88
N ASN A 71 17.53 -2.06 12.05
CA ASN A 71 18.02 -0.76 12.56
C ASN A 71 17.83 0.38 11.55
N LYS A 72 16.62 0.48 10.99
CA LYS A 72 16.26 1.48 9.96
C LYS A 72 15.35 2.57 10.50
N GLU A 73 15.58 3.79 10.04
CA GLU A 73 14.66 4.89 10.20
C GLU A 73 13.48 4.75 9.19
N ILE A 74 12.26 5.02 9.65
CA ILE A 74 11.07 5.05 8.81
C ILE A 74 10.83 6.48 8.33
N LYS A 75 10.97 6.72 7.03
CA LYS A 75 10.65 8.00 6.40
C LYS A 75 9.15 8.07 6.10
N ILE A 76 8.51 9.15 6.51
CA ILE A 76 7.08 9.37 6.21
C ILE A 76 6.95 10.02 4.84
N ASP A 77 6.05 9.50 4.00
CA ASP A 77 5.78 10.05 2.66
C ASP A 77 4.27 10.05 2.39
N GLU A 78 3.71 11.26 2.27
CA GLU A 78 2.28 11.51 2.02
C GLU A 78 1.79 10.93 0.69
N THR A 79 2.69 10.70 -0.28
CA THR A 79 2.35 10.08 -1.57
C THR A 79 1.68 8.71 -1.39
N PHE A 80 2.02 7.99 -0.32
CA PHE A 80 1.53 6.64 -0.05
C PHE A 80 0.35 6.59 0.94
N ILE A 81 -0.31 7.74 1.16
CA ILE A 81 -1.55 7.79 1.94
C ILE A 81 -2.68 7.05 1.21
N GLU A 82 -3.62 6.49 1.98
CA GLU A 82 -4.79 5.81 1.42
C GLU A 82 -5.62 6.76 0.52
N ILE A 83 -6.44 6.20 -0.33
CA ILE A 83 -7.25 6.93 -1.31
C ILE A 83 -7.89 8.19 -0.71
N PRO A 84 -7.75 9.37 -1.36
CA PRO A 84 -8.21 10.64 -0.81
C PRO A 84 -9.73 10.69 -0.66
N THR A 85 -10.19 11.11 0.52
CA THR A 85 -11.60 11.21 0.93
C THR A 85 -11.93 12.50 1.67
N GLU A 86 -11.20 13.60 1.40
CA GLU A 86 -11.30 14.84 2.18
C GLU A 86 -12.69 15.47 2.14
N ASN A 87 -13.43 15.28 1.04
CA ASN A 87 -14.74 15.85 0.82
C ASN A 87 -15.87 14.81 1.00
N ILE A 88 -15.61 13.69 1.66
CA ILE A 88 -16.58 12.62 1.88
C ILE A 88 -16.84 12.49 3.38
N GLU A 89 -18.09 12.62 3.78
CA GLU A 89 -18.52 12.42 5.16
C GLU A 89 -18.13 11.00 5.64
N MET A 90 -17.78 10.89 6.91
CA MET A 90 -17.18 9.66 7.45
C MET A 90 -18.09 8.43 7.25
N ASP A 91 -19.38 8.56 7.51
CA ASP A 91 -20.39 7.51 7.34
C ASP A 91 -20.66 7.14 5.87
N GLN A 92 -20.28 8.01 4.94
CA GLN A 92 -20.46 7.78 3.51
C GLN A 92 -19.24 7.15 2.82
N LYS A 93 -18.07 7.16 3.48
CA LYS A 93 -16.79 6.72 2.86
C LYS A 93 -16.83 5.30 2.33
N GLN A 94 -17.43 4.36 3.05
CA GLN A 94 -17.53 2.97 2.61
C GLN A 94 -18.40 2.84 1.34
N ASN A 95 -19.58 3.47 1.34
CA ASN A 95 -20.48 3.43 0.19
C ASN A 95 -19.87 4.14 -1.03
N TRP A 96 -19.24 5.30 -0.80
CA TRP A 96 -18.50 6.02 -1.83
C TRP A 96 -17.40 5.15 -2.46
N LEU A 97 -16.59 4.45 -1.65
CA LEU A 97 -15.54 3.58 -2.15
C LEU A 97 -16.10 2.41 -2.96
N LYS A 98 -17.20 1.77 -2.49
CA LYS A 98 -17.90 0.72 -3.24
C LYS A 98 -18.34 1.18 -4.62
N GLN A 99 -18.88 2.39 -4.72
CA GLN A 99 -19.28 2.97 -6.00
C GLN A 99 -18.07 3.34 -6.87
N LEU A 100 -17.01 3.89 -6.26
CA LEU A 100 -15.80 4.30 -6.97
C LEU A 100 -15.10 3.12 -7.66
N VAL A 101 -14.94 2.00 -6.96
CA VAL A 101 -14.23 0.83 -7.50
C VAL A 101 -14.98 0.12 -8.62
N GLN A 102 -16.28 0.40 -8.82
CA GLN A 102 -17.07 -0.07 -9.96
C GLN A 102 -16.84 0.77 -11.22
N LYS A 103 -16.27 1.99 -11.10
CA LYS A 103 -16.02 2.87 -12.25
C LYS A 103 -14.77 2.43 -12.99
N GLU A 104 -14.82 2.56 -14.32
CA GLU A 104 -13.60 2.48 -15.11
C GLU A 104 -12.66 3.65 -14.82
N LYS A 105 -11.36 3.46 -14.94
CA LYS A 105 -10.34 4.50 -14.67
C LYS A 105 -10.59 5.81 -15.42
N LYS A 106 -11.11 5.74 -16.65
CA LYS A 106 -11.46 6.95 -17.43
C LYS A 106 -12.54 7.81 -16.76
N GLN A 107 -13.42 7.20 -15.94
CA GLN A 107 -14.55 7.82 -15.24
C GLN A 107 -14.20 8.27 -13.81
N LEU A 108 -13.00 7.99 -13.32
CA LEU A 108 -12.57 8.38 -11.99
C LEU A 108 -12.49 9.91 -11.86
N PRO A 109 -12.79 10.47 -10.68
CA PRO A 109 -12.59 11.88 -10.38
C PRO A 109 -11.13 12.32 -10.61
N SER A 110 -10.92 13.59 -10.95
CA SER A 110 -9.60 14.12 -11.29
C SER A 110 -8.59 14.03 -10.13
N ASN A 111 -9.03 14.24 -8.88
CA ASN A 111 -8.20 14.07 -7.69
C ASN A 111 -7.72 12.63 -7.51
N ILE A 112 -8.56 11.63 -7.82
CA ILE A 112 -8.18 10.21 -7.74
C ILE A 112 -7.19 9.85 -8.86
N LYS A 113 -7.40 10.34 -10.07
CA LYS A 113 -6.45 10.17 -11.18
C LYS A 113 -5.09 10.81 -10.86
N LEU A 114 -5.10 11.98 -10.25
CA LEU A 114 -3.86 12.66 -9.84
C LEU A 114 -3.13 11.89 -8.73
N TRP A 115 -3.86 11.39 -7.71
CA TRP A 115 -3.31 10.55 -6.65
C TRP A 115 -2.67 9.27 -7.22
N GLU A 116 -3.36 8.55 -8.12
CA GLU A 116 -2.84 7.36 -8.81
C GLU A 116 -1.57 7.67 -9.60
N LYS A 117 -1.58 8.76 -10.37
CA LYS A 117 -0.42 9.23 -11.14
C LYS A 117 0.77 9.56 -10.24
N ASN A 118 0.55 10.28 -9.13
CA ASN A 118 1.61 10.67 -8.21
C ASN A 118 2.31 9.45 -7.60
N ILE A 119 1.55 8.42 -7.20
CA ILE A 119 2.12 7.16 -6.70
C ILE A 119 2.98 6.51 -7.78
N TYR A 120 2.47 6.38 -8.99
CA TYR A 120 3.19 5.73 -10.10
C TYR A 120 4.50 6.46 -10.43
N GLU A 121 4.45 7.79 -10.59
CA GLU A 121 5.66 8.59 -10.90
C GLU A 121 6.67 8.56 -9.74
N LYS A 122 6.21 8.55 -8.49
CA LYS A 122 7.07 8.43 -7.33
C LYS A 122 7.88 7.13 -7.35
N ILE A 123 7.22 5.98 -7.51
CA ILE A 123 7.92 4.68 -7.52
C ILE A 123 8.80 4.50 -8.77
N LYS A 124 8.39 5.02 -9.91
CA LYS A 124 9.21 5.05 -11.13
C LYS A 124 10.50 5.84 -10.94
N GLY A 125 10.45 6.87 -10.10
CA GLY A 125 11.57 7.74 -9.77
C GLY A 125 12.59 7.15 -8.79
N PHE A 126 12.29 6.04 -8.11
CA PHE A 126 13.23 5.44 -7.16
C PHE A 126 14.52 4.96 -7.83
N ARG A 127 15.64 5.16 -7.12
CA ARG A 127 16.98 4.78 -7.54
C ARG A 127 17.71 3.92 -6.51
N GLN A 128 16.96 3.35 -5.58
CA GLN A 128 17.43 2.48 -4.50
C GLN A 128 16.35 1.48 -4.14
N ASN A 129 16.75 0.32 -3.61
CA ASN A 129 15.81 -0.63 -3.04
C ASN A 129 14.98 0.03 -1.94
N THR A 130 13.67 -0.14 -1.98
CA THR A 130 12.76 0.59 -1.10
C THR A 130 11.65 -0.32 -0.61
N ILE A 131 11.36 -0.30 0.70
CA ILE A 131 10.18 -0.94 1.27
C ILE A 131 9.19 0.13 1.73
N ILE A 132 7.92 -0.05 1.41
CA ILE A 132 6.85 0.94 1.62
C ILE A 132 5.71 0.28 2.37
N PHE A 133 5.42 0.79 3.56
CA PHE A 133 4.27 0.37 4.36
C PHE A 133 3.08 1.27 4.04
N SER A 134 2.01 0.67 3.50
CA SER A 134 0.93 1.43 2.89
C SER A 134 -0.41 0.70 2.97
N HIS A 135 -1.29 0.94 2.02
CA HIS A 135 -2.71 0.66 2.10
C HIS A 135 -3.20 -0.17 0.91
N PHE A 136 -4.41 -0.70 1.08
CA PHE A 136 -5.08 -1.53 0.10
C PHE A 136 -5.23 -0.85 -1.26
N MET A 137 -5.76 0.38 -1.31
CA MET A 137 -6.00 1.06 -2.59
C MET A 137 -4.72 1.58 -3.23
N VAL A 138 -3.67 1.91 -2.45
CA VAL A 138 -2.34 2.26 -2.98
C VAL A 138 -1.75 1.08 -3.75
N ILE A 139 -1.78 -0.12 -3.19
CA ILE A 139 -1.29 -1.34 -3.87
C ILE A 139 -2.12 -1.61 -5.13
N ASN A 140 -3.45 -1.45 -5.04
CA ASN A 140 -4.33 -1.63 -6.19
C ASN A 140 -4.08 -0.63 -7.31
N SER A 141 -3.83 0.65 -7.00
CA SER A 141 -3.53 1.67 -8.02
C SER A 141 -2.30 1.29 -8.86
N ILE A 142 -1.28 0.73 -8.21
CA ILE A 142 -0.06 0.30 -8.87
C ILE A 142 -0.30 -0.97 -9.69
N LEU A 143 -0.84 -2.02 -9.07
CA LEU A 143 -1.03 -3.32 -9.73
C LEU A 143 -2.00 -3.23 -10.91
N SER A 144 -3.09 -2.47 -10.77
CA SER A 144 -4.03 -2.26 -11.87
C SER A 144 -3.40 -1.50 -13.04
N THR A 145 -2.50 -0.55 -12.75
CA THR A 145 -1.76 0.20 -13.79
C THR A 145 -0.74 -0.69 -14.49
N LEU A 146 0.05 -1.46 -13.75
CA LEU A 146 1.05 -2.38 -14.31
C LEU A 146 0.40 -3.52 -15.10
N SER A 147 -0.80 -3.93 -14.74
CA SER A 147 -1.58 -4.97 -15.42
C SER A 147 -2.48 -4.42 -16.54
N ASN A 148 -2.42 -3.12 -16.83
CA ASN A 148 -3.28 -2.43 -17.79
C ASN A 148 -4.77 -2.73 -17.57
N HIS A 149 -5.21 -2.77 -16.31
CA HIS A 149 -6.58 -3.07 -15.92
C HIS A 149 -7.46 -1.83 -15.96
N ASN A 150 -8.71 -1.97 -16.40
CA ASN A 150 -9.64 -0.85 -16.62
C ASN A 150 -10.24 -0.26 -15.34
N HIS A 151 -10.16 -0.97 -14.21
CA HIS A 151 -10.68 -0.52 -12.91
C HIS A 151 -9.54 -0.33 -11.91
N LEU A 152 -9.77 0.52 -10.91
CA LEU A 152 -8.79 0.76 -9.85
C LEU A 152 -8.62 -0.48 -8.96
N LEU A 153 -9.72 -1.15 -8.63
CA LEU A 153 -9.70 -2.41 -7.90
C LEU A 153 -9.34 -3.56 -8.83
N TYR A 154 -8.20 -4.18 -8.59
CA TYR A 154 -7.66 -5.27 -9.40
C TYR A 154 -7.34 -6.51 -8.56
N PHE A 155 -6.85 -6.30 -7.36
CA PHE A 155 -6.28 -7.35 -6.52
C PHE A 155 -6.70 -7.16 -5.05
N TYR A 156 -6.65 -8.23 -4.25
CA TYR A 156 -7.00 -8.20 -2.84
C TYR A 156 -5.79 -8.56 -1.98
N PRO A 157 -4.86 -7.61 -1.73
CA PRO A 157 -3.74 -7.84 -0.82
C PRO A 157 -4.26 -8.11 0.59
N GLY A 158 -3.76 -9.16 1.25
CA GLY A 158 -4.09 -9.47 2.65
C GLY A 158 -3.48 -8.44 3.62
N TYR A 159 -3.91 -8.43 4.87
CA TYR A 159 -3.23 -7.66 5.92
C TYR A 159 -1.78 -8.14 6.08
N SER A 160 -0.85 -7.22 6.23
CA SER A 160 0.59 -7.49 6.29
C SER A 160 1.13 -8.32 5.12
N SER A 161 0.44 -8.35 3.99
CA SER A 161 0.90 -9.03 2.78
C SER A 161 1.98 -8.22 2.05
N VAL A 162 2.81 -8.92 1.31
CA VAL A 162 3.95 -8.38 0.56
C VAL A 162 3.62 -8.36 -0.94
N THR A 163 3.92 -7.25 -1.59
CA THR A 163 3.88 -7.08 -3.05
C THR A 163 5.24 -6.58 -3.51
N LYS A 164 5.87 -7.27 -4.45
CA LYS A 164 7.19 -6.92 -4.98
C LYS A 164 7.10 -6.44 -6.41
N ILE A 165 7.74 -5.31 -6.67
CA ILE A 165 7.87 -4.66 -7.97
C ILE A 165 9.35 -4.49 -8.27
N ILE A 166 9.72 -4.70 -9.52
CA ILE A 166 11.06 -4.44 -9.99
C ILE A 166 11.04 -3.21 -10.89
N ASN A 167 11.97 -2.29 -10.67
CA ASN A 167 12.20 -1.14 -11.52
C ASN A 167 13.50 -1.35 -12.29
N ILE A 168 13.40 -1.52 -13.60
CA ILE A 168 14.55 -1.66 -14.49
C ILE A 168 14.57 -0.44 -15.41
N ASP A 169 15.53 0.46 -15.21
CA ASP A 169 15.70 1.70 -16.01
C ASP A 169 14.39 2.51 -16.16
N GLY A 170 13.57 2.56 -15.10
CA GLY A 170 12.29 3.27 -15.08
C GLY A 170 11.09 2.47 -15.60
N LYS A 171 11.29 1.22 -16.01
CA LYS A 171 10.21 0.30 -16.39
C LYS A 171 9.85 -0.57 -15.18
N LEU A 172 8.60 -0.48 -14.74
CA LEU A 172 8.08 -1.20 -13.58
C LEU A 172 7.40 -2.51 -14.00
N ASN A 173 7.71 -3.60 -13.28
CA ASN A 173 7.04 -4.89 -13.42
C ASN A 173 6.82 -5.48 -12.03
N HIS A 174 5.66 -6.10 -11.79
CA HIS A 174 5.41 -6.85 -10.56
C HIS A 174 5.76 -8.33 -10.74
N PHE A 175 6.24 -8.99 -9.69
CA PHE A 175 6.60 -10.40 -9.75
C PHE A 175 6.15 -11.24 -8.54
N LEU A 176 5.71 -10.58 -7.47
CA LEU A 176 5.10 -11.22 -6.31
C LEU A 176 3.94 -10.38 -5.81
N CYS A 177 2.78 -11.00 -5.62
CA CYS A 177 1.61 -10.36 -5.02
C CYS A 177 0.96 -11.35 -4.06
N GLU A 178 1.12 -11.11 -2.77
CA GLU A 178 0.45 -11.89 -1.73
C GLU A 178 -0.95 -11.39 -1.48
N GLY A 179 -1.89 -12.30 -1.46
CA GLY A 179 -3.30 -12.02 -1.28
C GLY A 179 -4.16 -12.94 -2.12
N SER A 180 -5.40 -12.59 -2.34
CA SER A 180 -6.31 -13.36 -3.18
C SER A 180 -7.12 -12.46 -4.10
N LYS A 181 -7.63 -13.02 -5.20
CA LYS A 181 -8.57 -12.30 -6.08
C LYS A 181 -9.97 -12.14 -5.44
N LYS A 182 -10.20 -12.65 -4.22
CA LYS A 182 -11.51 -12.71 -3.56
C LYS A 182 -11.47 -12.54 -2.04
N THR A 183 -10.50 -11.84 -1.46
CA THR A 183 -10.59 -11.49 -0.04
C THR A 183 -11.64 -10.42 0.16
N LEU A 184 -12.44 -10.57 1.23
CA LEU A 184 -13.36 -9.52 1.66
C LEU A 184 -12.54 -8.29 2.05
N ILE A 185 -12.77 -7.19 1.38
CA ILE A 185 -12.38 -5.88 1.87
C ILE A 185 -13.34 -5.58 3.02
N ASN A 186 -12.83 -5.13 4.16
CA ASN A 186 -13.67 -4.54 5.21
C ASN A 186 -14.18 -3.17 4.72
N LEU A 187 -15.01 -3.21 3.72
CA LEU A 187 -15.76 -2.08 3.16
C LEU A 187 -17.13 -1.98 3.79
#